data_ee8ae11778498302ac2d3dec4d145a1c
#
_entry.id   ee8ae11778498302ac2d3dec4d145a1c
#
_cell.length_a   1.000
_cell.length_b   1.000
_cell.length_c   1.000
_cell.angle_alpha   90.00
_cell.angle_beta   90.00
_cell.angle_gamma   90.00
#
_symmetry.space_group_name_H-M   'P 1'
#
loop_
_entity.id
_entity.type
_entity.pdbx_description
1 polymer ?
#
loop_
_entity_poly.entity_id
_entity_poly.type
_entity_poly.pdbx_seq_one_letter_code
_entity_poly.pdbx_strand_id
1 'polypeptide(L)'
;MKHYLIFLFCISFSIMAQNNLPSAQKKNKILSKFGHNRMDPYYWMNQRDSEEVLEYIGEENKHCEAYFSGLKGLVEKIDKELESRIDPNEQKSPFWYNGNLYQARNEDGLEYEKIYRLKNDKALLFFDENERAKDQSFYDLADWEVSPNNKYLAVAEDFKGRRKNTISIRINKTGEYLKDRIEESNGDVVWSNDNKTIYYIKKDPQTLREFQVFSHKIGTENTEDVLVYQEDDEKYSVYFSKSK
;
A
#
# COMPACT_ATOMS: atom_id res chain seq x y z
N MET A 1 -85.86 9.02 5.23
CA MET A 1 -84.45 9.52 4.88
C MET A 1 -83.44 8.56 5.50
N LYS A 2 -82.75 7.75 4.66
CA LYS A 2 -81.76 6.80 5.10
C LYS A 2 -80.39 7.46 4.95
N HIS A 3 -79.68 7.67 6.06
CA HIS A 3 -78.28 8.17 6.07
C HIS A 3 -77.33 6.97 5.89
N TYR A 4 -76.64 6.93 4.77
CA TYR A 4 -75.53 6.02 4.55
C TYR A 4 -74.22 6.65 5.11
N LEU A 5 -73.71 6.03 6.14
CA LEU A 5 -72.40 6.39 6.70
C LEU A 5 -71.33 5.66 5.86
N ILE A 6 -70.54 6.43 5.07
CA ILE A 6 -69.48 5.89 4.29
C ILE A 6 -68.24 5.90 5.23
N PHE A 7 -67.82 4.72 5.63
CA PHE A 7 -66.55 4.52 6.38
C PHE A 7 -65.37 4.49 5.37
N LEU A 8 -64.62 5.58 5.32
CA LEU A 8 -63.40 5.65 4.53
C LEU A 8 -62.27 4.92 5.29
N PHE A 9 -61.92 3.71 4.89
CA PHE A 9 -60.82 2.94 5.44
C PHE A 9 -59.50 3.41 4.78
N CYS A 10 -58.76 4.34 5.42
CA CYS A 10 -57.46 4.73 5.00
C CYS A 10 -56.45 3.60 5.34
N ILE A 11 -56.15 2.75 4.37
CA ILE A 11 -55.04 1.80 4.46
C ILE A 11 -53.75 2.59 4.25
N SER A 12 -53.08 2.96 5.35
CA SER A 12 -51.73 3.45 5.32
C SER A 12 -50.77 2.29 4.95
N PHE A 13 -50.41 2.21 3.70
CA PHE A 13 -49.27 1.39 3.27
C PHE A 13 -48.00 2.01 3.83
N SER A 14 -47.56 1.52 4.99
CA SER A 14 -46.21 1.73 5.41
C SER A 14 -45.30 0.94 4.46
N ILE A 15 -44.77 1.62 3.44
CA ILE A 15 -43.67 1.10 2.66
C ILE A 15 -42.47 1.09 3.63
N MET A 16 -42.29 -0.02 4.33
CA MET A 16 -41.00 -0.32 4.96
C MET A 16 -40.02 -0.45 3.78
N ALA A 17 -39.23 0.59 3.55
CA ALA A 17 -38.05 0.46 2.74
C ALA A 17 -37.20 -0.62 3.42
N GLN A 18 -37.32 -1.86 2.97
CA GLN A 18 -36.38 -2.89 3.30
C GLN A 18 -35.04 -2.39 2.74
N ASN A 19 -34.18 -1.84 3.59
CA ASN A 19 -32.77 -1.68 3.29
C ASN A 19 -32.23 -3.10 3.06
N ASN A 20 -32.36 -3.60 1.83
CA ASN A 20 -31.73 -4.83 1.42
C ASN A 20 -30.22 -4.58 1.46
N LEU A 21 -29.60 -5.01 2.57
CA LEU A 21 -28.15 -5.04 2.67
C LEU A 21 -27.61 -5.90 1.51
N PRO A 22 -26.60 -5.43 0.80
CA PRO A 22 -25.92 -6.27 -0.17
C PRO A 22 -25.50 -7.58 0.51
N SER A 23 -25.63 -8.68 -0.20
CA SER A 23 -25.32 -10.00 0.36
C SER A 23 -24.53 -10.82 -0.65
N ALA A 24 -23.30 -11.15 -0.29
CA ALA A 24 -22.45 -11.98 -1.12
C ALA A 24 -23.07 -13.37 -1.35
N GLN A 25 -23.14 -13.78 -2.60
CA GLN A 25 -23.64 -15.09 -2.98
C GLN A 25 -22.70 -16.20 -2.47
N LYS A 26 -23.25 -17.21 -1.80
CA LYS A 26 -22.48 -18.37 -1.35
C LYS A 26 -22.27 -19.37 -2.50
N LYS A 27 -21.00 -19.56 -2.89
CA LYS A 27 -20.55 -20.52 -3.89
C LYS A 27 -19.51 -21.44 -3.26
N ASN A 28 -19.95 -22.59 -2.78
CA ASN A 28 -19.10 -23.48 -2.00
C ASN A 28 -17.89 -23.99 -2.83
N LYS A 29 -16.69 -23.79 -2.32
CA LYS A 29 -15.44 -24.36 -2.85
C LYS A 29 -14.67 -25.06 -1.74
N ILE A 30 -14.23 -26.29 -2.00
CA ILE A 30 -13.35 -27.01 -1.07
C ILE A 30 -11.91 -26.66 -1.42
N LEU A 31 -11.19 -26.15 -0.44
CA LEU A 31 -9.75 -25.86 -0.49
C LEU A 31 -9.01 -26.95 0.29
N SER A 32 -8.11 -27.67 -0.39
CA SER A 32 -7.29 -28.71 0.24
C SER A 32 -5.84 -28.25 0.30
N LYS A 33 -5.30 -28.09 1.49
CA LYS A 33 -3.89 -27.70 1.69
C LYS A 33 -3.36 -28.28 2.99
N PHE A 34 -2.11 -28.71 3.00
CA PHE A 34 -1.43 -29.30 4.17
C PHE A 34 -2.18 -30.48 4.83
N GLY A 35 -2.89 -31.29 4.04
CA GLY A 35 -3.68 -32.43 4.52
C GLY A 35 -5.04 -32.05 5.17
N HIS A 36 -5.44 -30.78 5.10
CA HIS A 36 -6.72 -30.30 5.60
C HIS A 36 -7.64 -29.80 4.49
N ASN A 37 -8.93 -30.06 4.66
CA ASN A 37 -9.98 -29.56 3.77
C ASN A 37 -10.75 -28.44 4.49
N ARG A 38 -10.93 -27.31 3.81
CA ARG A 38 -11.75 -26.20 4.27
C ARG A 38 -12.77 -25.85 3.19
N MET A 39 -14.02 -25.73 3.57
CA MET A 39 -15.06 -25.18 2.69
C MET A 39 -15.01 -23.66 2.78
N ASP A 40 -14.90 -23.00 1.63
CA ASP A 40 -14.94 -21.55 1.51
C ASP A 40 -16.07 -21.16 0.53
N PRO A 41 -17.19 -20.61 1.04
CA PRO A 41 -18.31 -20.21 0.20
C PRO A 41 -18.06 -18.89 -0.55
N TYR A 42 -17.01 -18.17 -0.21
CA TYR A 42 -16.71 -16.85 -0.77
C TYR A 42 -15.39 -16.82 -1.55
N TYR A 43 -14.81 -17.97 -1.86
CA TYR A 43 -13.55 -18.06 -2.60
C TYR A 43 -13.59 -17.37 -3.97
N TRP A 44 -14.78 -17.25 -4.57
CA TRP A 44 -14.97 -16.56 -5.84
C TRP A 44 -14.54 -15.09 -5.80
N MET A 45 -14.55 -14.44 -4.63
CA MET A 45 -14.08 -13.07 -4.44
C MET A 45 -12.58 -12.88 -4.68
N ASN A 46 -11.79 -13.98 -4.75
CA ASN A 46 -10.37 -13.92 -5.14
C ASN A 46 -10.18 -13.51 -6.60
N GLN A 47 -11.22 -13.65 -7.43
CA GLN A 47 -11.19 -13.23 -8.83
C GLN A 47 -11.47 -11.73 -8.93
N ARG A 48 -10.53 -10.92 -8.44
CA ARG A 48 -10.70 -9.48 -8.19
C ARG A 48 -11.22 -8.67 -9.36
N ASP A 49 -10.84 -9.05 -10.59
CA ASP A 49 -11.17 -8.32 -11.82
C ASP A 49 -12.40 -8.92 -12.52
N SER A 50 -13.08 -9.91 -11.92
CA SER A 50 -14.31 -10.46 -12.48
C SER A 50 -15.47 -9.48 -12.33
N GLU A 51 -16.35 -9.42 -13.33
CA GLU A 51 -17.53 -8.56 -13.33
C GLU A 51 -18.40 -8.78 -12.09
N GLU A 52 -18.58 -10.02 -11.67
CA GLU A 52 -19.38 -10.38 -10.50
C GLU A 52 -18.79 -9.80 -9.18
N VAL A 53 -17.48 -9.82 -9.01
CA VAL A 53 -16.82 -9.24 -7.83
C VAL A 53 -16.95 -7.72 -7.85
N LEU A 54 -16.72 -7.10 -9.00
CA LEU A 54 -16.83 -5.65 -9.16
C LEU A 54 -18.26 -5.16 -8.95
N GLU A 55 -19.27 -5.90 -9.43
CA GLU A 55 -20.68 -5.58 -9.22
C GLU A 55 -21.03 -5.64 -7.73
N TYR A 56 -20.66 -6.73 -7.04
CA TYR A 56 -20.90 -6.87 -5.60
C TYR A 56 -20.24 -5.76 -4.78
N ILE A 57 -18.97 -5.43 -5.06
CA ILE A 57 -18.28 -4.31 -4.39
C ILE A 57 -18.98 -2.98 -4.69
N GLY A 58 -19.45 -2.79 -5.92
CA GLY A 58 -20.23 -1.60 -6.32
C GLY A 58 -21.54 -1.44 -5.53
N GLU A 59 -22.24 -2.53 -5.25
CA GLU A 59 -23.44 -2.52 -4.41
C GLU A 59 -23.14 -2.19 -2.96
N GLU A 60 -22.07 -2.78 -2.37
CA GLU A 60 -21.61 -2.45 -1.01
C GLU A 60 -21.21 -0.98 -0.89
N ASN A 61 -20.50 -0.44 -1.85
CA ASN A 61 -20.11 0.97 -1.87
C ASN A 61 -21.34 1.89 -1.93
N LYS A 62 -22.33 1.60 -2.79
CA LYS A 62 -23.57 2.37 -2.86
C LYS A 62 -24.33 2.33 -1.53
N HIS A 63 -24.36 1.18 -0.87
CA HIS A 63 -25.01 1.05 0.44
C HIS A 63 -24.28 1.89 1.49
N CYS A 64 -22.96 1.82 1.52
CA CYS A 64 -22.11 2.61 2.41
C CYS A 64 -22.32 4.12 2.21
N GLU A 65 -22.28 4.60 0.95
CA GLU A 65 -22.53 6.01 0.62
C GLU A 65 -23.92 6.47 1.05
N ALA A 66 -24.94 5.65 0.82
CA ALA A 66 -26.30 5.95 1.25
C ALA A 66 -26.41 6.07 2.77
N TYR A 67 -25.78 5.17 3.52
CA TYR A 67 -25.73 5.22 4.98
C TYR A 67 -25.07 6.51 5.49
N PHE A 68 -23.88 6.83 4.98
CA PHE A 68 -23.12 8.00 5.42
C PHE A 68 -23.67 9.33 4.88
N SER A 69 -24.53 9.31 3.86
CA SER A 69 -25.11 10.53 3.29
C SER A 69 -25.83 11.41 4.31
N GLY A 70 -26.50 10.77 5.29
CA GLY A 70 -27.18 11.45 6.38
C GLY A 70 -26.24 11.95 7.51
N LEU A 71 -24.98 11.52 7.50
CA LEU A 71 -23.99 11.81 8.55
C LEU A 71 -22.91 12.79 8.11
N LYS A 72 -23.01 13.38 6.91
CA LYS A 72 -21.97 14.25 6.34
C LYS A 72 -21.46 15.32 7.32
N GLY A 73 -22.36 16.03 7.99
CA GLY A 73 -21.96 17.08 8.94
C GLY A 73 -21.19 16.53 10.16
N LEU A 74 -21.47 15.30 10.59
CA LEU A 74 -20.71 14.65 11.67
C LEU A 74 -19.34 14.22 11.18
N VAL A 75 -19.26 13.62 9.97
CA VAL A 75 -18.00 13.23 9.34
C VAL A 75 -17.08 14.43 9.18
N GLU A 76 -17.58 15.51 8.57
CA GLU A 76 -16.81 16.75 8.40
C GLU A 76 -16.33 17.36 9.74
N LYS A 77 -17.14 17.27 10.79
CA LYS A 77 -16.74 17.76 12.12
C LYS A 77 -15.62 16.92 12.71
N ILE A 78 -15.71 15.58 12.61
CA ILE A 78 -14.69 14.66 13.12
C ILE A 78 -13.40 14.84 12.34
N ASP A 79 -13.48 14.94 11.02
CA ASP A 79 -12.35 15.14 10.12
C ASP A 79 -11.56 16.39 10.48
N LYS A 80 -12.23 17.54 10.58
CA LYS A 80 -11.62 18.80 11.02
C LYS A 80 -11.02 18.73 12.43
N GLU A 81 -11.66 17.97 13.33
CA GLU A 81 -11.11 17.79 14.68
C GLU A 81 -9.83 16.95 14.65
N LEU A 82 -9.77 15.88 13.84
CA LEU A 82 -8.58 15.06 13.67
C LEU A 82 -7.44 15.86 13.04
N GLU A 83 -7.71 16.56 11.93
CA GLU A 83 -6.73 17.43 11.26
C GLU A 83 -6.15 18.49 12.23
N SER A 84 -7.00 19.11 13.07
CA SER A 84 -6.55 20.13 14.01
C SER A 84 -5.58 19.64 15.09
N ARG A 85 -5.46 18.33 15.25
CA ARG A 85 -4.56 17.67 16.22
C ARG A 85 -3.21 17.28 15.61
N ILE A 86 -3.06 17.39 14.30
CA ILE A 86 -1.84 17.06 13.56
C ILE A 86 -1.04 18.34 13.37
N ASP A 87 0.26 18.32 13.68
CA ASP A 87 1.17 19.39 13.28
C ASP A 87 1.54 19.18 11.80
N PRO A 88 1.07 20.02 10.88
CA PRO A 88 1.37 19.87 9.46
C PRO A 88 2.85 20.07 9.12
N ASN A 89 3.63 20.66 10.05
CA ASN A 89 5.06 20.92 9.88
C ASN A 89 5.91 20.07 10.84
N GLU A 90 5.43 18.87 11.20
CA GLU A 90 6.14 17.99 12.10
C GLU A 90 7.53 17.66 11.58
N GLN A 91 8.53 17.77 12.46
CA GLN A 91 9.89 17.34 12.21
C GLN A 91 10.21 16.12 13.07
N LYS A 92 10.41 14.97 12.42
CA LYS A 92 10.81 13.75 13.14
C LYS A 92 12.20 13.91 13.77
N SER A 93 12.48 13.12 14.79
CA SER A 93 13.81 13.12 15.41
C SER A 93 14.88 12.76 14.40
N PRO A 94 16.00 13.49 14.34
CA PRO A 94 17.12 13.13 13.47
C PRO A 94 17.72 11.79 13.86
N PHE A 95 18.17 11.02 12.88
CA PHE A 95 18.82 9.73 13.08
C PHE A 95 20.08 9.58 12.22
N TRP A 96 21.07 8.91 12.79
CA TRP A 96 22.31 8.58 12.08
C TRP A 96 22.12 7.33 11.24
N TYR A 97 22.45 7.45 9.96
CA TYR A 97 22.45 6.32 9.05
C TYR A 97 23.61 6.44 8.06
N ASN A 98 24.40 5.38 7.93
CA ASN A 98 25.53 5.28 7.01
C ASN A 98 26.45 6.51 7.01
N GLY A 99 26.81 7.00 8.22
CA GLY A 99 27.74 8.13 8.42
C GLY A 99 27.14 9.52 8.14
N ASN A 100 25.86 9.63 7.92
CA ASN A 100 25.15 10.90 7.74
C ASN A 100 23.98 11.01 8.70
N LEU A 101 23.61 12.24 9.05
CA LEU A 101 22.44 12.54 9.87
C LEU A 101 21.27 12.88 8.95
N TYR A 102 20.14 12.18 9.11
CA TYR A 102 18.91 12.37 8.33
C TYR A 102 17.78 12.81 9.24
N GLN A 103 16.81 13.48 8.65
CA GLN A 103 15.55 13.88 9.30
C GLN A 103 14.42 13.88 8.28
N ALA A 104 13.33 13.20 8.59
CA ALA A 104 12.08 13.31 7.84
C ALA A 104 11.26 14.49 8.38
N ARG A 105 10.60 15.22 7.50
CA ARG A 105 9.77 16.39 7.81
C ARG A 105 8.50 16.37 6.99
N ASN A 106 7.40 16.70 7.64
CA ASN A 106 6.17 17.11 6.98
C ASN A 106 6.24 18.62 6.70
N GLU A 107 5.60 19.06 5.64
CA GLU A 107 5.45 20.47 5.30
C GLU A 107 3.97 20.74 4.96
N ASP A 108 3.43 21.83 5.49
CA ASP A 108 2.04 22.22 5.28
C ASP A 108 1.65 22.24 3.79
N GLY A 109 0.50 21.66 3.47
CA GLY A 109 0.01 21.52 2.10
C GLY A 109 0.64 20.40 1.27
N LEU A 110 1.53 19.58 1.84
CA LEU A 110 2.10 18.38 1.22
C LEU A 110 1.55 17.12 1.87
N GLU A 111 1.37 16.07 1.07
CA GLU A 111 0.81 14.80 1.53
C GLU A 111 1.88 13.84 2.07
N TYR A 112 3.10 13.93 1.52
CA TYR A 112 4.20 13.02 1.83
C TYR A 112 5.37 13.74 2.49
N GLU A 113 6.23 12.95 3.13
CA GLU A 113 7.41 13.47 3.82
C GLU A 113 8.52 13.89 2.84
N LYS A 114 9.37 14.79 3.33
CA LYS A 114 10.66 15.08 2.73
C LYS A 114 11.78 14.62 3.65
N ILE A 115 12.74 13.92 3.10
CA ILE A 115 13.92 13.46 3.83
C ILE A 115 15.05 14.46 3.61
N TYR A 116 15.57 14.99 4.69
CA TYR A 116 16.68 15.93 4.69
C TYR A 116 17.96 15.27 5.23
N ARG A 117 19.10 15.64 4.66
CA ARG A 117 20.41 15.38 5.24
C ARG A 117 20.87 16.60 5.99
N LEU A 118 21.16 16.45 7.29
CA LEU A 118 21.63 17.53 8.16
C LEU A 118 23.15 17.62 8.13
N LYS A 119 23.66 18.80 7.80
CA LYS A 119 25.13 19.03 7.75
C LYS A 119 25.42 20.49 8.08
N ASN A 120 26.30 20.75 9.08
CA ASN A 120 26.71 22.08 9.48
C ASN A 120 25.50 23.03 9.73
N ASP A 121 24.57 22.58 10.56
CA ASP A 121 23.32 23.26 10.92
C ASP A 121 22.38 23.60 9.72
N LYS A 122 22.62 22.99 8.58
CA LYS A 122 21.79 23.11 7.39
C LYS A 122 21.05 21.81 7.11
N ALA A 123 19.77 21.94 6.77
CA ALA A 123 18.97 20.84 6.22
C ALA A 123 19.04 20.91 4.69
N LEU A 124 19.63 19.88 4.07
CA LEU A 124 19.74 19.76 2.63
C LEU A 124 18.73 18.72 2.18
N LEU A 125 17.83 19.09 1.29
CA LEU A 125 16.85 18.13 0.74
C LEU A 125 17.60 16.94 0.12
N PHE A 126 17.26 15.76 0.60
CA PHE A 126 17.88 14.52 0.15
C PHE A 126 16.94 13.71 -0.73
N PHE A 127 15.67 13.57 -0.32
CA PHE A 127 14.64 12.87 -1.08
C PHE A 127 13.28 13.54 -0.82
N ASP A 128 12.50 13.73 -1.89
CA ASP A 128 11.16 14.30 -1.82
C ASP A 128 10.15 13.27 -2.34
N GLU A 129 9.34 12.73 -1.44
CA GLU A 129 8.30 11.78 -1.79
C GLU A 129 7.19 12.42 -2.63
N ASN A 130 6.92 13.73 -2.41
CA ASN A 130 5.89 14.43 -3.16
C ASN A 130 6.22 14.55 -4.65
N GLU A 131 7.49 14.70 -5.01
CA GLU A 131 7.94 14.68 -6.40
C GLU A 131 7.73 13.30 -7.04
N ARG A 132 7.85 12.23 -6.25
CA ARG A 132 7.62 10.86 -6.70
C ARG A 132 6.14 10.51 -6.82
N ALA A 133 5.33 11.04 -5.90
CA ALA A 133 3.89 10.86 -5.87
C ALA A 133 3.15 11.68 -6.96
N LYS A 134 3.82 12.67 -7.54
CA LYS A 134 3.22 13.56 -8.52
C LYS A 134 2.60 12.77 -9.69
N ASP A 135 1.35 13.11 -10.02
CA ASP A 135 0.57 12.49 -11.09
C ASP A 135 0.29 10.98 -10.88
N GLN A 136 0.53 10.45 -9.68
CA GLN A 136 0.18 9.08 -9.31
C GLN A 136 -1.18 9.04 -8.59
N SER A 137 -1.97 8.00 -8.84
CA SER A 137 -3.22 7.77 -8.11
C SER A 137 -3.02 7.19 -6.71
N PHE A 138 -1.84 6.65 -6.46
CA PHE A 138 -1.39 6.10 -5.19
C PHE A 138 0.13 6.14 -5.14
N TYR A 139 0.69 6.42 -3.96
CA TYR A 139 2.12 6.35 -3.70
C TYR A 139 2.39 5.91 -2.26
N ASP A 140 3.35 5.04 -2.08
CA ASP A 140 3.87 4.63 -0.77
C ASP A 140 5.36 4.30 -0.90
N LEU A 141 6.17 4.88 -0.01
CA LEU A 141 7.60 4.58 0.10
C LEU A 141 7.80 3.48 1.14
N ALA A 142 8.01 2.24 0.66
CA ALA A 142 8.19 1.10 1.54
C ALA A 142 9.55 1.09 2.24
N ASP A 143 10.61 1.46 1.50
CA ASP A 143 11.98 1.48 2.04
C ASP A 143 12.89 2.38 1.20
N TRP A 144 13.95 2.88 1.83
CA TRP A 144 15.04 3.56 1.15
C TRP A 144 16.39 3.24 1.79
N GLU A 145 17.36 2.88 0.97
CA GLU A 145 18.65 2.39 1.41
C GLU A 145 19.80 3.09 0.69
N VAL A 146 20.70 3.70 1.43
CA VAL A 146 21.89 4.37 0.89
C VAL A 146 23.03 3.37 0.77
N SER A 147 23.70 3.34 -0.38
CA SER A 147 24.88 2.50 -0.57
C SER A 147 25.99 2.83 0.46
N PRO A 148 26.82 1.87 0.90
CA PRO A 148 27.86 2.10 1.90
C PRO A 148 28.78 3.29 1.61
N ASN A 149 29.08 3.55 0.33
CA ASN A 149 29.88 4.71 -0.10
C ASN A 149 29.07 6.00 -0.30
N ASN A 150 27.79 6.02 0.03
CA ASN A 150 26.86 7.15 -0.13
C ASN A 150 26.66 7.65 -1.58
N LYS A 151 27.06 6.88 -2.59
CA LYS A 151 26.93 7.29 -3.98
C LYS A 151 25.53 7.08 -4.54
N TYR A 152 24.84 6.05 -4.10
CA TYR A 152 23.54 5.64 -4.60
C TYR A 152 22.49 5.62 -3.49
N LEU A 153 21.25 5.79 -3.88
CA LEU A 153 20.05 5.56 -3.07
C LEU A 153 19.17 4.55 -3.81
N ALA A 154 18.88 3.43 -3.19
CA ALA A 154 17.83 2.53 -3.60
C ALA A 154 16.53 2.96 -2.93
N VAL A 155 15.45 3.08 -3.68
CA VAL A 155 14.11 3.37 -3.18
C VAL A 155 13.15 2.28 -3.64
N ALA A 156 12.34 1.77 -2.73
CA ALA A 156 11.32 0.77 -2.99
C ALA A 156 9.95 1.41 -2.84
N GLU A 157 9.21 1.55 -3.93
CA GLU A 157 8.00 2.36 -4.03
C GLU A 157 6.83 1.54 -4.55
N ASP A 158 5.64 1.67 -3.92
CA ASP A 158 4.38 1.10 -4.42
C ASP A 158 3.53 2.22 -5.05
N PHE A 159 3.24 2.09 -6.33
CA PHE A 159 2.40 3.03 -7.09
C PHE A 159 0.97 2.52 -7.31
N LYS A 160 0.59 1.39 -6.70
CA LYS A 160 -0.70 0.71 -6.95
C LYS A 160 -1.49 0.36 -5.70
N GLY A 161 -0.91 0.55 -4.50
CA GLY A 161 -1.53 0.16 -3.24
C GLY A 161 -1.66 -1.36 -3.05
N ARG A 162 -0.75 -2.15 -3.65
CA ARG A 162 -0.79 -3.61 -3.59
C ARG A 162 0.39 -4.24 -2.87
N ARG A 163 1.21 -3.44 -2.20
CA ARG A 163 2.44 -3.89 -1.56
C ARG A 163 3.36 -4.66 -2.52
N LYS A 164 3.32 -4.28 -3.79
CA LYS A 164 4.21 -4.75 -4.85
C LYS A 164 5.08 -3.57 -5.24
N ASN A 165 6.27 -3.55 -4.67
CA ASN A 165 7.15 -2.41 -4.79
C ASN A 165 8.03 -2.52 -6.03
N THR A 166 8.33 -1.37 -6.58
CA THR A 166 9.36 -1.20 -7.61
C THR A 166 10.60 -0.60 -6.98
N ILE A 167 11.74 -1.27 -7.07
CA ILE A 167 13.02 -0.74 -6.62
C ILE A 167 13.65 0.03 -7.76
N SER A 168 14.02 1.28 -7.51
CA SER A 168 14.75 2.16 -8.41
C SER A 168 16.03 2.65 -7.75
N ILE A 169 17.08 2.92 -8.55
CA ILE A 169 18.38 3.36 -8.04
C ILE A 169 18.67 4.78 -8.49
N ARG A 170 18.89 5.69 -7.54
CA ARG A 170 19.23 7.09 -7.80
C ARG A 170 20.68 7.41 -7.48
N ILE A 171 21.31 8.22 -8.31
CA ILE A 171 22.64 8.78 -8.05
C ILE A 171 22.49 9.98 -7.11
N ASN A 172 23.05 9.90 -5.91
CA ASN A 172 22.89 10.95 -4.88
C ASN A 172 23.45 12.32 -5.26
N LYS A 173 24.48 12.35 -6.12
CA LYS A 173 25.11 13.61 -6.55
C LYS A 173 24.27 14.40 -7.56
N THR A 174 23.63 13.72 -8.50
CA THR A 174 22.89 14.35 -9.60
C THR A 174 21.39 14.32 -9.41
N GLY A 175 20.88 13.39 -8.60
CA GLY A 175 19.45 13.11 -8.47
C GLY A 175 18.88 12.24 -9.59
N GLU A 176 19.69 11.89 -10.60
CA GLU A 176 19.25 11.07 -11.73
C GLU A 176 19.07 9.61 -11.34
N TYR A 177 18.07 8.96 -11.91
CA TYR A 177 17.83 7.53 -11.75
C TYR A 177 18.59 6.72 -12.81
N LEU A 178 19.14 5.60 -12.39
CA LEU A 178 19.67 4.60 -13.30
C LEU A 178 18.52 3.91 -14.05
N LYS A 179 18.87 3.08 -15.03
CA LYS A 179 17.88 2.28 -15.77
C LYS A 179 17.36 1.07 -14.97
N ASP A 180 18.07 0.72 -13.90
CA ASP A 180 17.70 -0.38 -13.03
C ASP A 180 16.29 -0.15 -12.46
N ARG A 181 15.41 -1.12 -12.70
CA ARG A 181 14.02 -1.08 -12.26
C ARG A 181 13.56 -2.50 -11.92
N ILE A 182 13.50 -2.85 -10.65
CA ILE A 182 13.13 -4.18 -10.17
C ILE A 182 11.70 -4.13 -9.69
N GLU A 183 10.81 -4.81 -10.38
CA GLU A 183 9.38 -4.85 -10.07
C GLU A 183 9.00 -6.03 -9.18
N GLU A 184 7.85 -5.93 -8.52
CA GLU A 184 7.24 -6.97 -7.70
C GLU A 184 8.07 -7.43 -6.49
N SER A 185 8.91 -6.53 -5.95
CA SER A 185 9.61 -6.77 -4.69
C SER A 185 8.66 -6.62 -3.48
N ASN A 186 9.09 -7.11 -2.32
CA ASN A 186 8.37 -6.88 -1.05
C ASN A 186 8.59 -5.47 -0.49
N GLY A 187 9.60 -4.76 -0.96
CA GLY A 187 10.01 -3.44 -0.51
C GLY A 187 11.37 -3.42 0.18
N ASP A 188 11.77 -4.49 0.85
CA ASP A 188 13.07 -4.55 1.53
C ASP A 188 14.23 -4.53 0.54
N VAL A 189 15.23 -3.70 0.81
CA VAL A 189 16.46 -3.58 0.03
C VAL A 189 17.67 -3.60 0.94
N VAL A 190 18.70 -4.36 0.59
CA VAL A 190 19.98 -4.37 1.32
C VAL A 190 21.14 -4.23 0.34
N TRP A 191 22.01 -3.26 0.60
CA TRP A 191 23.24 -3.10 -0.15
C TRP A 191 24.35 -4.05 0.30
N SER A 192 25.00 -4.70 -0.66
CA SER A 192 26.30 -5.34 -0.43
C SER A 192 27.37 -4.30 -0.10
N ASN A 193 28.43 -4.73 0.60
CA ASN A 193 29.58 -3.87 0.92
C ASN A 193 30.40 -3.47 -0.32
N ASP A 194 30.19 -4.14 -1.46
CA ASP A 194 30.84 -3.82 -2.73
C ASP A 194 30.31 -2.54 -3.41
N ASN A 195 29.18 -1.99 -2.92
CA ASN A 195 28.45 -0.83 -3.48
C ASN A 195 27.92 -1.03 -4.90
N LYS A 196 27.82 -2.27 -5.36
CA LYS A 196 27.43 -2.62 -6.73
C LYS A 196 26.29 -3.61 -6.78
N THR A 197 26.00 -4.26 -5.65
CA THR A 197 24.99 -5.30 -5.57
C THR A 197 23.97 -4.94 -4.50
N ILE A 198 22.69 -5.11 -4.82
CA ILE A 198 21.59 -5.07 -3.85
C ILE A 198 20.97 -6.44 -3.75
N TYR A 199 20.39 -6.74 -2.58
CA TYR A 199 19.54 -7.90 -2.34
C TYR A 199 18.13 -7.45 -2.13
N TYR A 200 17.18 -8.23 -2.62
CA TYR A 200 15.76 -7.95 -2.52
C TYR A 200 14.95 -9.25 -2.46
N ILE A 201 13.69 -9.15 -2.03
CA ILE A 201 12.77 -10.29 -1.94
C ILE A 201 11.71 -10.18 -3.02
N LYS A 202 11.46 -11.28 -3.73
CA LYS A 202 10.29 -11.46 -4.59
C LYS A 202 9.16 -12.14 -3.83
N LYS A 203 7.95 -11.69 -4.12
CA LYS A 203 6.71 -12.29 -3.62
C LYS A 203 6.09 -13.24 -4.64
N ASP A 204 5.40 -14.23 -4.13
CA ASP A 204 4.47 -15.00 -4.93
C ASP A 204 3.36 -14.09 -5.48
N PRO A 205 3.08 -14.08 -6.78
CA PRO A 205 2.16 -13.12 -7.38
C PRO A 205 0.70 -13.27 -6.94
N GLN A 206 0.31 -14.44 -6.45
CA GLN A 206 -1.06 -14.71 -6.02
C GLN A 206 -1.25 -14.57 -4.51
N THR A 207 -0.35 -15.17 -3.72
CA THR A 207 -0.46 -15.22 -2.26
C THR A 207 0.24 -14.05 -1.58
N LEU A 208 1.11 -13.34 -2.29
CA LEU A 208 2.01 -12.30 -1.80
C LEU A 208 3.00 -12.81 -0.75
N ARG A 209 3.21 -14.13 -0.67
CA ARG A 209 4.19 -14.75 0.22
C ARG A 209 5.60 -14.37 -0.22
N GLU A 210 6.40 -13.95 0.69
CA GLU A 210 7.82 -13.67 0.52
C GLU A 210 8.59 -15.00 0.53
N PHE A 211 9.20 -15.41 -0.59
CA PHE A 211 9.76 -16.75 -0.70
C PHE A 211 11.09 -16.86 -1.45
N GLN A 212 11.49 -15.80 -2.15
CA GLN A 212 12.76 -15.81 -2.90
C GLN A 212 13.59 -14.59 -2.58
N VAL A 213 14.86 -14.79 -2.34
CA VAL A 213 15.87 -13.73 -2.24
C VAL A 213 16.70 -13.70 -3.51
N PHE A 214 16.79 -12.53 -4.14
CA PHE A 214 17.61 -12.29 -5.31
C PHE A 214 18.73 -11.31 -5.01
N SER A 215 19.80 -11.38 -5.78
CA SER A 215 20.80 -10.34 -5.88
C SER A 215 20.77 -9.72 -7.27
N HIS A 216 20.80 -8.39 -7.31
CA HIS A 216 20.85 -7.58 -8.53
C HIS A 216 22.15 -6.79 -8.56
N LYS A 217 22.85 -6.84 -9.68
CA LYS A 217 24.05 -6.03 -9.91
C LYS A 217 23.66 -4.74 -10.64
N ILE A 218 23.96 -3.60 -10.04
CA ILE A 218 23.62 -2.30 -10.61
C ILE A 218 24.15 -2.14 -12.02
N GLY A 219 23.29 -1.68 -12.92
CA GLY A 219 23.60 -1.45 -14.33
C GLY A 219 23.42 -2.68 -15.22
N THR A 220 22.86 -3.78 -14.70
CA THR A 220 22.49 -4.96 -15.50
C THR A 220 20.96 -5.07 -15.65
N GLU A 221 20.52 -5.93 -16.56
CA GLU A 221 19.10 -6.23 -16.71
C GLU A 221 18.61 -7.20 -15.62
N ASN A 222 17.34 -7.09 -15.22
CA ASN A 222 16.75 -7.96 -14.18
C ASN A 222 16.74 -9.45 -14.55
N THR A 223 16.90 -9.78 -15.81
CA THR A 223 17.05 -11.16 -16.31
C THR A 223 18.38 -11.79 -15.90
N GLU A 224 19.35 -10.97 -15.51
CA GLU A 224 20.67 -11.39 -15.00
C GLU A 224 20.71 -11.57 -13.48
N ASP A 225 19.58 -11.28 -12.80
CA ASP A 225 19.49 -11.39 -11.33
C ASP A 225 19.67 -12.83 -10.88
N VAL A 226 20.47 -13.00 -9.84
CA VAL A 226 20.82 -14.31 -9.31
C VAL A 226 19.92 -14.67 -8.14
N LEU A 227 19.23 -15.80 -8.22
CA LEU A 227 18.50 -16.39 -7.10
C LEU A 227 19.52 -16.84 -6.03
N VAL A 228 19.45 -16.24 -4.86
CA VAL A 228 20.33 -16.52 -3.72
C VAL A 228 19.73 -17.57 -2.80
N TYR A 229 18.43 -17.47 -2.55
CA TYR A 229 17.69 -18.40 -1.68
C TYR A 229 16.24 -18.51 -2.12
N GLN A 230 15.67 -19.71 -1.95
CA GLN A 230 14.25 -19.96 -2.13
C GLN A 230 13.73 -20.82 -0.98
N GLU A 231 12.59 -20.43 -0.42
CA GLU A 231 11.83 -21.20 0.55
C GLU A 231 10.74 -21.98 -0.16
N ASP A 232 10.87 -23.31 -0.19
CA ASP A 232 9.95 -24.21 -0.88
C ASP A 232 8.75 -24.59 -0.02
N ASP A 233 8.89 -24.60 1.31
CA ASP A 233 7.76 -24.89 2.20
C ASP A 233 6.84 -23.68 2.33
N GLU A 234 5.66 -23.77 1.74
CA GLU A 234 4.67 -22.68 1.72
C GLU A 234 4.18 -22.23 3.10
N LYS A 235 4.56 -22.90 4.18
CA LYS A 235 4.25 -22.49 5.55
C LYS A 235 5.15 -21.36 6.04
N TYR A 236 6.27 -21.13 5.38
CA TYR A 236 7.27 -20.14 5.81
C TYR A 236 7.37 -19.00 4.81
N SER A 237 7.74 -17.84 5.33
CA SER A 237 8.16 -16.67 4.55
C SER A 237 9.62 -16.36 4.83
N VAL A 238 10.27 -15.68 3.89
CA VAL A 238 11.67 -15.28 4.00
C VAL A 238 11.75 -13.79 4.29
N TYR A 239 12.67 -13.41 5.14
CA TYR A 239 13.13 -12.04 5.31
C TYR A 239 14.63 -12.03 5.52
N PHE A 240 15.27 -10.89 5.31
CA PHE A 240 16.70 -10.74 5.51
C PHE A 240 17.03 -9.41 6.19
N SER A 241 18.23 -9.34 6.75
CA SER A 241 18.79 -8.10 7.26
C SER A 241 20.31 -8.14 7.13
N LYS A 242 20.92 -6.96 7.10
CA LYS A 242 22.39 -6.83 7.09
C LYS A 242 22.91 -6.91 8.51
N SER A 243 23.87 -7.80 8.76
CA SER A 243 24.65 -7.80 10.00
C SER A 243 25.53 -6.55 10.08
N LYS A 244 25.73 -6.06 11.30
CA LYS A 244 26.65 -4.95 11.58
C LYS A 244 28.09 -5.38 11.45
#